data_b850e5a861a93cb8e2e4ef56d9b6d6ef
#
_entry.id   b850e5a861a93cb8e2e4ef56d9b6d6ef
#
_cell.length_a   1.000
_cell.length_b   1.000
_cell.length_c   1.000
_cell.angle_alpha   90.00
_cell.angle_beta   90.00
_cell.angle_gamma   90.00
#
_symmetry.space_group_name_H-M   'P 1'
#
loop_
_entity.id
_entity.type
_entity.pdbx_description
1 polymer ?
#
loop_
_entity_poly.entity_id
_entity_poly.type
_entity_poly.pdbx_seq_one_letter_code
_entity_poly.pdbx_strand_id
1 'polypeptide(L)'
;MLRSLVGSEMCIRDSVKACDEIIAGKFHDNFIVDPIQGGAGTSLNMNANEVIANRAIEILGGQKGDYSIVNPNDHVNCGQSTNDVIPTAGKMTSLRLLKHLKKELKRLYEALCQKAEEFDHVIKMGRTQMQDAVPIRLGQEFKAYSVAIMRDINRMDKAMDEMRTLNMGGTAVGTGINADEGYLRRIVPNLVEISGMEFVQAFDLIDATQNL
;
A
#
# COMPACT_ATOMS: atom_id res chain seq x y z
N MET A 1 -17.14 34.25 -13.25
CA MET A 1 -16.15 33.31 -13.79
C MET A 1 -14.79 33.38 -13.06
N LEU A 2 -14.15 34.53 -12.90
CA LEU A 2 -12.87 34.66 -12.17
C LEU A 2 -12.93 34.31 -10.67
N ARG A 3 -14.05 34.56 -9.98
CA ARG A 3 -14.21 34.22 -8.55
C ARG A 3 -14.31 32.70 -8.28
N SER A 4 -14.79 31.90 -9.23
CA SER A 4 -14.86 30.44 -9.08
C SER A 4 -13.50 29.75 -9.25
N LEU A 5 -12.64 30.29 -10.12
CA LEU A 5 -11.29 29.77 -10.33
C LEU A 5 -10.38 30.07 -9.13
N VAL A 6 -10.43 31.28 -8.57
CA VAL A 6 -9.66 31.64 -7.36
C VAL A 6 -10.11 30.82 -6.14
N GLY A 7 -11.41 30.54 -6.00
CA GLY A 7 -11.93 29.67 -4.96
C GLY A 7 -11.42 28.23 -5.06
N SER A 8 -11.40 27.66 -6.27
CA SER A 8 -10.93 26.29 -6.48
C SER A 8 -9.42 26.12 -6.23
N GLU A 9 -8.61 27.08 -6.65
CA GLU A 9 -7.15 27.08 -6.39
C GLU A 9 -6.83 27.16 -4.88
N MET A 10 -7.57 28.00 -4.14
CA MET A 10 -7.43 28.07 -2.68
C MET A 10 -7.84 26.74 -2.00
N CYS A 11 -8.96 26.15 -2.38
CA CYS A 11 -9.40 24.87 -1.83
C CYS A 11 -8.39 23.76 -2.11
N ILE A 12 -7.80 23.69 -3.31
CA ILE A 12 -6.77 22.71 -3.67
C ILE A 12 -5.52 22.90 -2.79
N ARG A 13 -5.01 24.12 -2.70
CA ARG A 13 -3.81 24.42 -1.90
C ARG A 13 -3.98 24.06 -0.43
N ASP A 14 -5.14 24.34 0.14
CA ASP A 14 -5.38 24.11 1.55
C ASP A 14 -5.76 22.64 1.85
N SER A 15 -6.31 21.93 0.88
CA SER A 15 -6.43 20.47 0.93
C SER A 15 -5.06 19.80 0.88
N VAL A 16 -4.11 20.28 0.08
CA VAL A 16 -2.71 19.78 0.07
C VAL A 16 -2.05 19.99 1.43
N LYS A 17 -2.21 21.17 2.06
CA LYS A 17 -1.69 21.41 3.42
C LYS A 17 -2.31 20.46 4.44
N ALA A 18 -3.61 20.19 4.35
CA ALA A 18 -4.28 19.22 5.21
C ALA A 18 -3.69 17.82 5.03
N CYS A 19 -3.42 17.39 3.79
CA CYS A 19 -2.75 16.13 3.49
C CYS A 19 -1.34 16.08 4.11
N ASP A 20 -0.55 17.14 3.98
CA ASP A 20 0.80 17.21 4.55
C ASP A 20 0.78 17.08 6.08
N GLU A 21 -0.18 17.73 6.75
CA GLU A 21 -0.36 17.61 8.19
C GLU A 21 -0.73 16.17 8.61
N ILE A 22 -1.58 15.48 7.85
CA ILE A 22 -1.96 14.08 8.11
C ILE A 22 -0.77 13.15 7.87
N ILE A 23 -0.02 13.34 6.79
CA ILE A 23 1.21 12.58 6.50
C ILE A 23 2.25 12.78 7.62
N ALA A 24 2.34 13.97 8.20
CA ALA A 24 3.20 14.27 9.34
C ALA A 24 2.71 13.67 10.68
N GLY A 25 1.61 12.92 10.68
CA GLY A 25 1.08 12.21 11.85
C GLY A 25 0.03 12.96 12.65
N LYS A 26 -0.48 14.10 12.16
CA LYS A 26 -1.58 14.80 12.81
C LYS A 26 -2.92 14.19 12.43
N PHE A 27 -3.92 14.35 13.30
CA PHE A 27 -5.32 13.95 13.06
C PHE A 27 -5.55 12.44 12.88
N HIS A 28 -4.59 11.57 13.23
CA HIS A 28 -4.77 10.12 13.10
C HIS A 28 -5.92 9.59 13.96
N ASP A 29 -6.19 10.21 15.11
CA ASP A 29 -7.33 9.87 15.98
C ASP A 29 -8.71 10.19 15.36
N ASN A 30 -8.74 10.90 14.23
CA ASN A 30 -9.95 11.17 13.47
C ASN A 30 -10.29 10.09 12.43
N PHE A 31 -9.42 9.11 12.23
CA PHE A 31 -9.68 7.92 11.41
C PHE A 31 -10.38 6.88 12.28
N ILE A 32 -11.68 7.06 12.47
CA ILE A 32 -12.50 6.36 13.48
C ILE A 32 -13.27 5.15 12.94
N VAL A 33 -13.27 4.94 11.63
CA VAL A 33 -13.97 3.81 11.04
C VAL A 33 -13.23 2.50 11.32
N ASP A 34 -13.98 1.41 11.46
CA ASP A 34 -13.41 0.09 11.68
C ASP A 34 -12.47 -0.29 10.51
N PRO A 35 -11.25 -0.76 10.79
CA PRO A 35 -10.34 -1.22 9.74
C PRO A 35 -10.83 -2.47 9.01
N ILE A 36 -11.72 -3.26 9.63
CA ILE A 36 -12.35 -4.41 9.00
C ILE A 36 -13.62 -3.93 8.28
N GLN A 37 -13.52 -3.79 6.97
CA GLN A 37 -14.60 -3.29 6.14
C GLN A 37 -15.28 -4.42 5.37
N GLY A 38 -16.61 -4.39 5.32
CA GLY A 38 -17.38 -5.15 4.34
C GLY A 38 -17.35 -4.43 2.98
N GLY A 39 -16.93 -5.12 1.92
CA GLY A 39 -16.81 -4.55 0.57
C GLY A 39 -15.46 -3.87 0.32
N ALA A 40 -15.42 -2.83 -0.51
CA ALA A 40 -14.19 -2.24 -1.06
C ALA A 40 -13.50 -1.20 -0.18
N GLY A 41 -13.93 -0.99 1.06
CA GLY A 41 -13.34 0.00 1.97
C GLY A 41 -13.87 1.42 1.78
N THR A 42 -15.10 1.59 1.33
CA THR A 42 -15.71 2.90 1.05
C THR A 42 -15.73 3.80 2.29
N SER A 43 -16.06 3.26 3.47
CA SER A 43 -16.09 4.05 4.71
C SER A 43 -14.69 4.57 5.07
N LEU A 44 -13.65 3.78 4.87
CA LEU A 44 -12.26 4.19 5.10
C LEU A 44 -11.85 5.32 4.15
N ASN A 45 -12.16 5.18 2.85
CA ASN A 45 -11.90 6.22 1.86
C ASN A 45 -12.63 7.52 2.21
N MET A 46 -13.92 7.43 2.54
CA MET A 46 -14.71 8.62 2.88
C MET A 46 -14.26 9.26 4.19
N ASN A 47 -13.87 8.48 5.20
CA ASN A 47 -13.31 9.04 6.43
C ASN A 47 -12.04 9.87 6.13
N ALA A 48 -11.14 9.38 5.28
CA ALA A 48 -9.96 10.13 4.86
C ALA A 48 -10.36 11.44 4.14
N ASN A 49 -11.28 11.37 3.19
CA ASN A 49 -11.76 12.54 2.45
C ASN A 49 -12.42 13.57 3.37
N GLU A 50 -13.20 13.14 4.36
CA GLU A 50 -13.85 14.03 5.34
C GLU A 50 -12.84 14.67 6.30
N VAL A 51 -11.83 13.95 6.76
CA VAL A 51 -10.76 14.51 7.61
C VAL A 51 -10.01 15.59 6.83
N ILE A 52 -9.64 15.32 5.58
CA ILE A 52 -8.95 16.28 4.70
C ILE A 52 -9.85 17.51 4.45
N ALA A 53 -11.12 17.32 4.08
CA ALA A 53 -12.05 18.41 3.80
C ALA A 53 -12.26 19.31 5.03
N ASN A 54 -12.53 18.71 6.20
CA ASN A 54 -12.73 19.46 7.43
C ASN A 54 -11.49 20.24 7.85
N ARG A 55 -10.30 19.66 7.68
CA ARG A 55 -9.05 20.37 7.98
C ARG A 55 -8.80 21.53 7.01
N ALA A 56 -9.08 21.34 5.72
CA ALA A 56 -8.99 22.42 4.73
C ALA A 56 -9.96 23.56 5.04
N ILE A 57 -11.20 23.26 5.46
CA ILE A 57 -12.19 24.23 5.90
C ILE A 57 -11.67 25.05 7.09
N GLU A 58 -11.07 24.42 8.10
CA GLU A 58 -10.45 25.13 9.22
C GLU A 58 -9.30 26.05 8.79
N ILE A 59 -8.43 25.61 7.86
CA ILE A 59 -7.34 26.43 7.31
C ILE A 59 -7.88 27.67 6.60
N LEU A 60 -9.04 27.54 5.95
CA LEU A 60 -9.76 28.64 5.30
C LEU A 60 -10.55 29.55 6.28
N GLY A 61 -10.54 29.24 7.57
CA GLY A 61 -11.25 30.00 8.61
C GLY A 61 -12.74 29.68 8.72
N GLY A 62 -13.21 28.59 8.11
CA GLY A 62 -14.59 28.10 8.20
C GLY A 62 -14.81 27.17 9.39
N GLN A 63 -16.05 26.70 9.55
CA GLN A 63 -16.44 25.73 10.57
C GLN A 63 -16.45 24.32 9.99
N LYS A 64 -15.99 23.32 10.75
CA LYS A 64 -16.07 21.90 10.38
C LYS A 64 -17.51 21.54 9.98
N GLY A 65 -17.65 20.77 8.91
CA GLY A 65 -18.94 20.35 8.37
C GLY A 65 -19.55 21.34 7.36
N ASP A 66 -18.94 22.49 7.15
CA ASP A 66 -19.38 23.42 6.10
C ASP A 66 -18.87 23.00 4.72
N TYR A 67 -19.46 21.95 4.19
CA TYR A 67 -19.09 21.38 2.89
C TYR A 67 -19.44 22.26 1.68
N SER A 68 -20.04 23.46 1.90
CA SER A 68 -20.13 24.48 0.88
C SER A 68 -18.78 25.13 0.56
N ILE A 69 -17.81 25.06 1.49
CA ILE A 69 -16.44 25.57 1.32
C ILE A 69 -15.55 24.51 0.67
N VAL A 70 -15.40 23.33 1.29
CA VAL A 70 -14.67 22.19 0.73
C VAL A 70 -15.50 20.92 0.90
N ASN A 71 -15.93 20.35 -0.22
CA ASN A 71 -16.73 19.13 -0.24
C ASN A 71 -15.81 17.89 -0.32
N PRO A 72 -15.97 16.87 0.56
CA PRO A 72 -15.15 15.67 0.54
C PRO A 72 -15.28 14.84 -0.75
N ASN A 73 -16.47 14.84 -1.40
CA ASN A 73 -16.68 14.11 -2.66
C ASN A 73 -16.22 14.92 -3.87
N ASP A 74 -16.68 16.17 -3.97
CA ASP A 74 -16.51 16.94 -5.21
C ASP A 74 -15.12 17.58 -5.32
N HIS A 75 -14.47 17.86 -4.18
CA HIS A 75 -13.16 18.50 -4.14
C HIS A 75 -12.04 17.54 -3.77
N VAL A 76 -12.16 16.77 -2.67
CA VAL A 76 -11.07 15.90 -2.19
C VAL A 76 -11.02 14.61 -2.98
N ASN A 77 -12.15 13.93 -3.17
CA ASN A 77 -12.26 12.68 -3.92
C ASN A 77 -12.38 12.88 -5.44
N CYS A 78 -12.20 14.10 -5.92
CA CYS A 78 -12.35 14.46 -7.33
C CYS A 78 -11.45 13.61 -8.24
N GLY A 79 -12.04 12.95 -9.25
CA GLY A 79 -11.32 12.08 -10.18
C GLY A 79 -10.84 10.76 -9.59
N GLN A 80 -11.27 10.40 -8.38
CA GLN A 80 -10.91 9.17 -7.68
C GLN A 80 -12.11 8.27 -7.45
N SER A 81 -11.84 7.00 -7.13
CA SER A 81 -12.81 6.06 -6.59
C SER A 81 -12.19 5.30 -5.42
N THR A 82 -13.02 4.80 -4.52
CA THR A 82 -12.57 3.82 -3.53
C THR A 82 -11.86 2.64 -4.18
N ASN A 83 -12.34 2.23 -5.38
CA ASN A 83 -11.86 1.04 -6.08
C ASN A 83 -10.43 1.18 -6.63
N ASP A 84 -9.90 2.38 -6.79
CA ASP A 84 -8.50 2.59 -7.19
C ASP A 84 -7.64 3.11 -6.02
N VAL A 85 -8.18 3.94 -5.13
CA VAL A 85 -7.43 4.52 -4.01
C VAL A 85 -7.10 3.49 -2.93
N ILE A 86 -8.08 2.71 -2.49
CA ILE A 86 -7.89 1.76 -1.37
C ILE A 86 -6.93 0.62 -1.75
N PRO A 87 -7.06 -0.04 -2.92
CA PRO A 87 -6.06 -1.02 -3.35
C PRO A 87 -4.65 -0.43 -3.47
N THR A 88 -4.53 0.78 -4.00
CA THR A 88 -3.24 1.48 -4.08
C THR A 88 -2.65 1.72 -2.70
N ALA A 89 -3.42 2.24 -1.74
CA ALA A 89 -2.97 2.42 -0.36
C ALA A 89 -2.58 1.09 0.31
N GLY A 90 -3.34 0.03 0.04
CA GLY A 90 -3.04 -1.33 0.50
C GLY A 90 -1.71 -1.85 -0.04
N LYS A 91 -1.47 -1.74 -1.36
CA LYS A 91 -0.21 -2.12 -2.01
C LYS A 91 0.97 -1.33 -1.44
N MET A 92 0.83 0.00 -1.28
CA MET A 92 1.87 0.86 -0.68
C MET A 92 2.21 0.43 0.75
N THR A 93 1.21 0.17 1.58
CA THR A 93 1.39 -0.25 2.96
C THR A 93 2.04 -1.63 3.02
N SER A 94 1.57 -2.58 2.23
CA SER A 94 2.13 -3.92 2.13
C SER A 94 3.60 -3.89 1.73
N LEU A 95 3.97 -3.11 0.71
CA LEU A 95 5.36 -2.96 0.28
C LEU A 95 6.27 -2.38 1.38
N ARG A 96 5.76 -1.43 2.20
CA ARG A 96 6.50 -0.91 3.36
C ARG A 96 6.73 -1.99 4.43
N LEU A 97 5.70 -2.75 4.77
CA LEU A 97 5.78 -3.81 5.77
C LEU A 97 6.65 -4.98 5.30
N LEU A 98 6.53 -5.38 4.04
CA LEU A 98 7.32 -6.46 3.44
C LEU A 98 8.83 -6.17 3.44
N LYS A 99 9.26 -4.91 3.37
CA LYS A 99 10.68 -4.55 3.54
C LYS A 99 11.21 -4.97 4.91
N HIS A 100 10.43 -4.78 5.98
CA HIS A 100 10.81 -5.19 7.32
C HIS A 100 10.80 -6.71 7.47
N LEU A 101 9.76 -7.37 6.99
CA LEU A 101 9.68 -8.84 6.99
C LEU A 101 10.86 -9.47 6.24
N LYS A 102 11.17 -8.97 5.05
CA LYS A 102 12.30 -9.45 4.25
C LYS A 102 13.64 -9.34 5.00
N LYS A 103 13.85 -8.26 5.74
CA LYS A 103 15.05 -8.10 6.57
C LYS A 103 15.14 -9.20 7.62
N GLU A 104 14.04 -9.51 8.32
CA GLU A 104 14.04 -10.55 9.35
C GLU A 104 14.17 -11.97 8.74
N LEU A 105 13.56 -12.23 7.57
CA LEU A 105 13.76 -13.48 6.87
C LEU A 105 15.22 -13.69 6.42
N LYS A 106 15.90 -12.63 6.01
CA LYS A 106 17.36 -12.71 5.70
C LYS A 106 18.17 -13.06 6.95
N ARG A 107 17.87 -12.45 8.10
CA ARG A 107 18.52 -12.80 9.37
C ARG A 107 18.28 -14.26 9.76
N LEU A 108 17.05 -14.74 9.58
CA LEU A 108 16.71 -16.15 9.82
C LEU A 108 17.49 -17.07 8.86
N TYR A 109 17.55 -16.74 7.58
CA TYR A 109 18.32 -17.46 6.59
C TYR A 109 19.80 -17.58 6.99
N GLU A 110 20.43 -16.47 7.36
CA GLU A 110 21.83 -16.41 7.78
C GLU A 110 22.07 -17.26 9.04
N ALA A 111 21.19 -17.17 10.02
CA ALA A 111 21.28 -17.99 11.24
C ALA A 111 21.16 -19.49 10.95
N LEU A 112 20.26 -19.89 10.04
CA LEU A 112 20.13 -21.28 9.60
C LEU A 112 21.37 -21.76 8.84
N CYS A 113 21.99 -20.93 8.01
CA CYS A 113 23.26 -21.25 7.34
C CYS A 113 24.39 -21.46 8.35
N GLN A 114 24.51 -20.58 9.34
CA GLN A 114 25.51 -20.72 10.42
C GLN A 114 25.30 -22.03 11.20
N LYS A 115 24.05 -22.36 11.53
CA LYS A 115 23.74 -23.64 12.21
C LYS A 115 23.97 -24.85 11.31
N ALA A 116 23.81 -24.71 10.02
CA ALA A 116 24.15 -25.77 9.05
C ALA A 116 25.67 -26.11 9.08
N GLU A 117 26.51 -25.08 9.14
CA GLU A 117 27.95 -25.24 9.26
C GLU A 117 28.37 -25.78 10.63
N GLU A 118 27.81 -25.20 11.72
CA GLU A 118 28.08 -25.59 13.10
C GLU A 118 27.80 -27.08 13.34
N PHE A 119 26.69 -27.60 12.79
CA PHE A 119 26.26 -28.99 13.02
C PHE A 119 26.55 -29.95 11.88
N ASP A 120 27.39 -29.58 10.94
CA ASP A 120 27.70 -30.47 9.79
C ASP A 120 28.44 -31.74 10.19
N HIS A 121 29.12 -31.72 11.34
CA HIS A 121 29.81 -32.88 11.88
C HIS A 121 28.91 -33.82 12.71
N VAL A 122 27.70 -33.42 13.06
CA VAL A 122 26.78 -34.17 13.91
C VAL A 122 25.95 -35.14 13.09
N ILE A 123 26.20 -36.46 13.27
CA ILE A 123 25.43 -37.50 12.61
C ILE A 123 24.16 -37.79 13.41
N LYS A 124 23.05 -37.92 12.71
CA LYS A 124 21.76 -38.31 13.27
C LYS A 124 21.04 -39.31 12.34
N MET A 125 20.00 -39.94 12.84
CA MET A 125 19.13 -40.75 12.01
C MET A 125 18.16 -39.84 11.20
N GLY A 126 18.23 -39.98 9.88
CA GLY A 126 17.21 -39.43 8.97
C GLY A 126 15.97 -40.31 8.98
N ARG A 127 14.80 -39.70 8.85
CA ARG A 127 13.51 -40.38 8.92
C ARG A 127 12.67 -40.16 7.67
N THR A 128 11.92 -41.18 7.29
CA THR A 128 10.85 -41.09 6.29
C THR A 128 9.56 -41.61 6.92
N GLN A 129 8.47 -40.89 6.73
CA GLN A 129 7.18 -41.26 7.33
C GLN A 129 7.27 -41.58 8.84
N MET A 130 8.06 -40.80 9.58
CA MET A 130 8.34 -40.94 11.02
C MET A 130 9.11 -42.24 11.40
N GLN A 131 9.58 -43.03 10.44
CA GLN A 131 10.38 -44.22 10.65
C GLN A 131 11.86 -43.96 10.40
N ASP A 132 12.75 -44.63 11.13
CA ASP A 132 14.18 -44.57 10.91
C ASP A 132 14.51 -45.08 9.51
N ALA A 133 15.34 -44.33 8.78
CA ALA A 133 15.73 -44.66 7.42
C ALA A 133 17.25 -44.78 7.31
N VAL A 134 17.96 -43.68 7.06
CA VAL A 134 19.40 -43.66 6.84
C VAL A 134 20.07 -42.54 7.63
N PRO A 135 21.38 -42.68 7.98
CA PRO A 135 22.10 -41.59 8.64
C PRO A 135 22.16 -40.33 7.77
N ILE A 136 22.01 -39.16 8.42
CA ILE A 136 22.11 -37.83 7.83
C ILE A 136 22.89 -36.93 8.79
N ARG A 137 23.53 -35.88 8.28
CA ARG A 137 24.15 -34.89 9.13
C ARG A 137 23.10 -33.84 9.56
N LEU A 138 23.12 -33.44 10.83
CA LEU A 138 22.20 -32.41 11.36
C LEU A 138 22.36 -31.09 10.58
N GLY A 139 23.57 -30.73 10.18
CA GLY A 139 23.81 -29.57 9.33
C GLY A 139 23.07 -29.60 8.00
N GLN A 140 22.82 -30.78 7.42
CA GLN A 140 22.04 -30.90 6.18
C GLN A 140 20.56 -30.55 6.39
N GLU A 141 19.97 -30.82 7.57
CA GLU A 141 18.61 -30.40 7.89
C GLU A 141 18.52 -28.88 8.01
N PHE A 142 19.44 -28.25 8.76
CA PHE A 142 19.49 -26.78 8.85
C PHE A 142 19.71 -26.12 7.49
N LYS A 143 20.53 -26.73 6.64
CA LYS A 143 20.72 -26.27 5.26
C LYS A 143 19.42 -26.35 4.46
N ALA A 144 18.66 -27.42 4.59
CA ALA A 144 17.37 -27.56 3.92
C ALA A 144 16.38 -26.47 4.38
N TYR A 145 16.34 -26.14 5.67
CA TYR A 145 15.53 -25.04 6.19
C TYR A 145 15.98 -23.69 5.61
N SER A 146 17.29 -23.43 5.54
CA SER A 146 17.79 -22.19 4.93
C SER A 146 17.38 -22.06 3.47
N VAL A 147 17.42 -23.14 2.70
CA VAL A 147 17.00 -23.16 1.29
C VAL A 147 15.50 -22.88 1.15
N ALA A 148 14.67 -23.38 2.07
CA ALA A 148 13.23 -23.05 2.09
C ALA A 148 13.00 -21.54 2.29
N ILE A 149 13.64 -20.95 3.31
CA ILE A 149 13.54 -19.50 3.57
C ILE A 149 14.06 -18.68 2.37
N MET A 150 15.14 -19.07 1.74
CA MET A 150 15.65 -18.41 0.53
C MET A 150 14.61 -18.40 -0.60
N ARG A 151 13.94 -19.53 -0.82
CA ARG A 151 12.86 -19.62 -1.84
C ARG A 151 11.69 -18.70 -1.49
N ASP A 152 11.35 -18.55 -0.21
CA ASP A 152 10.27 -17.68 0.23
C ASP A 152 10.63 -16.20 0.06
N ILE A 153 11.88 -15.81 0.33
CA ILE A 153 12.41 -14.48 0.01
C ILE A 153 12.25 -14.18 -1.49
N ASN A 154 12.63 -15.12 -2.35
CA ASN A 154 12.53 -14.94 -3.80
C ASN A 154 11.06 -14.83 -4.29
N ARG A 155 10.14 -15.59 -3.68
CA ARG A 155 8.69 -15.47 -3.97
C ARG A 155 8.16 -14.10 -3.54
N MET A 156 8.58 -13.64 -2.37
CA MET A 156 8.19 -12.34 -1.86
C MET A 156 8.70 -11.21 -2.77
N ASP A 157 9.92 -11.30 -3.30
CA ASP A 157 10.44 -10.30 -4.24
C ASP A 157 9.57 -10.20 -5.49
N LYS A 158 9.17 -11.32 -6.07
CA LYS A 158 8.27 -11.34 -7.23
C LYS A 158 6.90 -10.72 -6.90
N ALA A 159 6.32 -11.09 -5.76
CA ALA A 159 5.04 -10.51 -5.32
C ALA A 159 5.16 -9.00 -5.07
N MET A 160 6.26 -8.54 -4.50
CA MET A 160 6.52 -7.11 -4.31
C MET A 160 6.64 -6.35 -5.64
N ASP A 161 7.22 -6.96 -6.67
CA ASP A 161 7.32 -6.35 -8.00
C ASP A 161 5.93 -6.24 -8.67
N GLU A 162 5.09 -7.25 -8.53
CA GLU A 162 3.70 -7.20 -9.01
C GLU A 162 2.86 -6.12 -8.30
N MET A 163 3.06 -5.97 -6.98
CA MET A 163 2.39 -4.91 -6.20
C MET A 163 2.75 -3.48 -6.62
N ARG A 164 3.82 -3.28 -7.39
CA ARG A 164 4.19 -1.96 -7.93
C ARG A 164 3.29 -1.52 -9.07
N THR A 165 2.53 -2.43 -9.65
CA THR A 165 1.56 -2.13 -10.70
C THR A 165 0.24 -1.72 -10.06
N LEU A 166 -0.20 -0.48 -10.36
CA LEU A 166 -1.37 0.14 -9.75
C LEU A 166 -2.52 0.28 -10.74
N ASN A 167 -3.74 0.14 -10.25
CA ASN A 167 -4.96 0.49 -10.98
C ASN A 167 -5.38 1.96 -10.79
N MET A 168 -4.52 2.79 -10.21
CA MET A 168 -4.79 4.21 -9.92
C MET A 168 -5.09 4.98 -11.21
N GLY A 169 -6.21 5.70 -11.21
CA GLY A 169 -6.79 6.34 -12.38
C GLY A 169 -7.88 5.52 -13.08
N GLY A 170 -8.05 4.24 -12.75
CA GLY A 170 -9.12 3.41 -13.30
C GLY A 170 -10.51 3.83 -12.83
N THR A 171 -10.59 4.57 -11.74
CA THR A 171 -11.85 4.97 -11.09
C THR A 171 -12.69 3.75 -10.67
N ALA A 172 -14.00 3.78 -10.88
CA ALA A 172 -14.91 2.77 -10.36
C ALA A 172 -14.72 1.37 -10.95
N VAL A 173 -14.45 1.29 -12.27
CA VAL A 173 -14.45 0.03 -13.04
C VAL A 173 -13.28 -0.09 -14.01
N GLY A 174 -12.28 0.76 -13.90
CA GLY A 174 -11.09 0.72 -14.76
C GLY A 174 -11.18 1.56 -16.04
N THR A 175 -12.29 2.24 -16.30
CA THR A 175 -12.47 3.03 -17.53
C THR A 175 -11.98 4.47 -17.43
N GLY A 176 -11.72 4.97 -16.21
CA GLY A 176 -11.36 6.36 -15.95
C GLY A 176 -12.47 7.36 -16.28
N ILE A 177 -13.73 6.89 -16.39
CA ILE A 177 -14.87 7.74 -16.75
C ILE A 177 -15.01 8.91 -15.75
N ASN A 178 -15.27 10.10 -16.27
CA ASN A 178 -15.38 11.37 -15.54
C ASN A 178 -14.07 11.85 -14.90
N ALA A 179 -12.95 11.20 -15.08
CA ALA A 179 -11.64 11.72 -14.67
C ALA A 179 -11.01 12.57 -15.77
N ASP A 180 -10.35 13.68 -15.38
CA ASP A 180 -9.63 14.53 -16.33
C ASP A 180 -8.41 13.80 -16.91
N GLU A 181 -8.16 13.93 -18.21
CA GLU A 181 -7.02 13.28 -18.84
C GLU A 181 -5.66 13.70 -18.25
N GLY A 182 -5.52 14.95 -17.84
CA GLY A 182 -4.33 15.45 -17.20
C GLY A 182 -4.11 14.81 -15.83
N TYR A 183 -5.19 14.52 -15.10
CA TYR A 183 -5.14 13.73 -13.86
C TYR A 183 -4.67 12.29 -14.15
N LEU A 184 -5.29 11.60 -15.09
CA LEU A 184 -4.95 10.22 -15.44
C LEU A 184 -3.48 10.04 -15.81
N ARG A 185 -2.90 11.01 -16.52
CA ARG A 185 -1.49 10.97 -16.94
C ARG A 185 -0.51 11.24 -15.79
N ARG A 186 -0.91 12.00 -14.77
CA ARG A 186 -0.01 12.51 -13.72
C ARG A 186 -0.15 11.82 -12.38
N ILE A 187 -1.25 11.12 -12.12
CA ILE A 187 -1.54 10.58 -10.79
C ILE A 187 -0.47 9.59 -10.31
N VAL A 188 -0.05 8.64 -11.14
CA VAL A 188 0.97 7.67 -10.78
C VAL A 188 2.37 8.31 -10.70
N PRO A 189 2.82 9.14 -11.66
CA PRO A 189 4.06 9.91 -11.51
C PRO A 189 4.12 10.76 -10.23
N ASN A 190 3.05 11.49 -9.90
CA ASN A 190 2.99 12.29 -8.66
C ASN A 190 3.03 11.39 -7.40
N LEU A 191 2.39 10.23 -7.45
CA LEU A 191 2.43 9.27 -6.35
C LEU A 191 3.84 8.72 -6.13
N VAL A 192 4.59 8.46 -7.20
CA VAL A 192 6.02 8.08 -7.15
C VAL A 192 6.85 9.17 -6.49
N GLU A 193 6.68 10.42 -6.90
CA GLU A 193 7.39 11.57 -6.37
C GLU A 193 7.13 11.76 -4.86
N ILE A 194 5.86 11.75 -4.44
CA ILE A 194 5.47 11.99 -3.05
C ILE A 194 5.87 10.82 -2.14
N SER A 195 5.71 9.58 -2.61
CA SER A 195 5.96 8.40 -1.78
C SER A 195 7.42 7.96 -1.74
N GLY A 196 8.23 8.36 -2.73
CA GLY A 196 9.58 7.85 -2.96
C GLY A 196 9.61 6.35 -3.31
N MET A 197 8.48 5.79 -3.74
CA MET A 197 8.34 4.39 -4.13
C MET A 197 8.16 4.29 -5.63
N GLU A 198 8.76 3.28 -6.23
CA GLU A 198 8.58 3.00 -7.67
C GLU A 198 7.24 2.33 -7.93
N PHE A 199 6.40 2.99 -8.71
CA PHE A 199 5.11 2.48 -9.17
C PHE A 199 4.95 2.69 -10.68
N VAL A 200 4.16 1.83 -11.28
CA VAL A 200 3.73 1.94 -12.67
C VAL A 200 2.21 1.82 -12.75
N GLN A 201 1.59 2.51 -13.69
CA GLN A 201 0.18 2.31 -13.98
C GLN A 201 0.00 0.99 -14.74
N ALA A 202 -1.03 0.24 -14.41
CA ALA A 202 -1.36 -0.99 -15.12
C ALA A 202 -1.62 -0.73 -16.60
N PHE A 203 -1.20 -1.65 -17.46
CA PHE A 203 -1.46 -1.60 -18.89
C PHE A 203 -2.97 -1.65 -19.21
N ASP A 204 -3.69 -2.49 -18.49
CA ASP A 204 -5.15 -2.59 -18.54
C ASP A 204 -5.72 -2.27 -17.15
N LEU A 205 -6.35 -1.11 -17.03
CA LEU A 205 -6.92 -0.64 -15.77
C LEU A 205 -8.22 -1.38 -15.41
N ILE A 206 -8.92 -1.98 -16.39
CA ILE A 206 -10.12 -2.78 -16.14
C ILE A 206 -9.70 -4.10 -15.49
N ASP A 207 -8.70 -4.78 -16.07
CA ASP A 207 -8.10 -5.98 -15.47
C ASP A 207 -7.58 -5.70 -14.06
N ALA A 208 -6.77 -4.65 -13.89
CA ALA A 208 -6.17 -4.29 -12.62
C ALA A 208 -7.17 -3.80 -11.56
N THR A 209 -8.38 -3.40 -11.94
CA THR A 209 -9.46 -3.08 -10.99
C THR A 209 -10.24 -4.33 -10.58
N GLN A 210 -10.27 -5.33 -11.45
CA GLN A 210 -10.98 -6.59 -11.24
C GLN A 210 -10.11 -7.63 -10.51
N ASN A 211 -8.81 -7.65 -10.81
CA ASN A 211 -7.82 -8.60 -10.28
C ASN A 211 -6.76 -7.84 -9.47
N LEU A 212 -7.02 -7.60 -8.19
CA LEU A 212 -6.20 -6.82 -7.26
C LEU A 212 -5.02 -7.62 -6.68
#